data_c9917205fedfe51165bbb79f2decb358
#
_entry.id   c9917205fedfe51165bbb79f2decb358
#
_cell.length_a   1.000
_cell.length_b   1.000
_cell.length_c   1.000
_cell.angle_alpha   90.00
_cell.angle_beta   90.00
_cell.angle_gamma   90.00
#
_symmetry.space_group_name_H-M   'P 1'
#
loop_
_entity.id
_entity.type
_entity.pdbx_description
1 polymer ?
#
loop_
_entity_poly.entity_id
_entity_poly.type
_entity_poly.pdbx_seq_one_letter_code
_entity_poly.pdbx_strand_id
1 'polypeptide(L)'
;LWIHNSYDANSRHWKSFNERKSNDLNQPYIELCMKSIIDKCSESFNICLISDSSFKKILPELSFNIDKTPEPIKTHYRELALMKIVQRYGGMVVPSSFIAFRNLNFLYSMELKNAEMFCFEFPNEGLTSDYERLLPSTLILGAKRYSRVLENIIHRLEEFLAEDHTAEYDILGRVRHQLMMAQENGELSVLSGTKIGTRDANNLPVNIEKLFSTEFLQLSSDALGLYVPKDKILSRTAYEWFARLSAKQIYDSEIFLCRLLFLTQGEIYERQQQQLCKDFM
;
A
#
# COMPACT_ATOMS: atom_id res chain seq x y z
N LEU A 1 6.54 8.94 -7.06
CA LEU A 1 5.77 7.95 -6.30
C LEU A 1 4.35 7.85 -6.80
N TRP A 2 3.87 6.63 -7.00
CA TRP A 2 2.52 6.33 -7.45
C TRP A 2 1.73 5.76 -6.29
N ILE A 3 0.64 6.43 -5.90
CA ILE A 3 -0.24 6.01 -4.81
C ILE A 3 -1.63 5.85 -5.39
N HIS A 4 -2.10 4.60 -5.44
CA HIS A 4 -3.48 4.32 -5.85
C HIS A 4 -4.40 4.38 -4.64
N ASN A 5 -5.47 5.15 -4.76
CA ASN A 5 -6.54 5.19 -3.79
C ASN A 5 -7.90 5.08 -4.49
N SER A 6 -8.66 4.07 -4.13
CA SER A 6 -10.05 3.95 -4.54
C SER A 6 -10.91 4.82 -3.64
N TYR A 7 -11.50 5.88 -4.22
CA TYR A 7 -12.48 6.70 -3.50
C TYR A 7 -13.82 5.97 -3.49
N ASP A 8 -14.05 5.23 -2.43
CA ASP A 8 -15.40 4.77 -2.13
C ASP A 8 -16.05 5.82 -1.22
N ALA A 9 -17.05 6.52 -1.77
CA ALA A 9 -17.83 7.44 -0.98
C ALA A 9 -18.40 6.74 0.26
N ASN A 10 -18.24 7.35 1.43
CA ASN A 10 -18.63 6.73 2.68
C ASN A 10 -20.14 6.56 2.79
N SER A 11 -20.62 5.37 2.44
CA SER A 11 -22.01 4.98 2.72
C SER A 11 -22.26 4.58 4.18
N ARG A 12 -21.24 4.48 5.02
CA ARG A 12 -21.31 3.91 6.36
C ARG A 12 -21.12 4.91 7.51
N HIS A 13 -20.67 6.12 7.23
CA HIS A 13 -20.37 7.14 8.25
C HIS A 13 -21.37 8.29 8.17
N TRP A 14 -22.58 8.05 8.66
CA TRP A 14 -23.57 9.09 8.76
C TRP A 14 -23.69 9.58 10.21
N LYS A 15 -23.37 10.84 10.44
CA LYS A 15 -23.66 11.49 11.71
C LYS A 15 -25.17 11.61 11.93
N SER A 16 -25.90 11.74 10.83
CA SER A 16 -27.37 11.74 10.83
C SER A 16 -27.91 11.19 9.50
N PHE A 17 -29.19 10.81 9.48
CA PHE A 17 -29.86 10.31 8.27
C PHE A 17 -29.81 11.29 7.08
N ASN A 18 -29.70 12.59 7.35
CA ASN A 18 -29.65 13.64 6.33
C ASN A 18 -28.23 13.94 5.81
N GLU A 19 -27.20 13.39 6.40
CA GLU A 19 -25.80 13.59 6.01
C GLU A 19 -25.28 12.57 4.97
N ARG A 20 -26.17 11.91 4.22
CA ARG A 20 -25.80 10.95 3.16
C ARG A 20 -24.99 11.54 2.00
N LYS A 21 -24.78 12.86 1.98
CA LYS A 21 -24.00 13.58 0.97
C LYS A 21 -22.58 13.92 1.43
N SER A 22 -22.14 13.40 2.59
CA SER A 22 -20.76 13.59 3.02
C SER A 22 -19.81 12.89 2.04
N ASN A 23 -18.85 13.66 1.52
CA ASN A 23 -17.73 13.16 0.74
C ASN A 23 -16.56 12.72 1.63
N ASP A 24 -16.80 12.57 2.93
CA ASP A 24 -15.78 12.13 3.87
C ASP A 24 -15.28 10.73 3.48
N LEU A 25 -14.00 10.54 3.49
CA LEU A 25 -13.38 9.26 3.17
C LEU A 25 -13.84 8.19 4.16
N ASN A 26 -14.12 7.00 3.66
CA ASN A 26 -14.54 5.84 4.45
C ASN A 26 -13.54 5.41 5.52
N GLN A 27 -12.29 5.82 5.37
CA GLN A 27 -11.18 5.33 6.14
C GLN A 27 -10.21 6.49 6.44
N PRO A 28 -10.51 7.35 7.44
CA PRO A 28 -9.67 8.51 7.76
C PRO A 28 -8.20 8.17 8.03
N TYR A 29 -7.92 6.96 8.56
CA TYR A 29 -6.54 6.52 8.78
C TYR A 29 -5.72 6.42 7.49
N ILE A 30 -6.34 6.12 6.34
CA ILE A 30 -5.65 6.09 5.03
C ILE A 30 -5.19 7.50 4.64
N GLU A 31 -6.00 8.52 4.92
CA GLU A 31 -5.58 9.91 4.70
C GLU A 31 -4.35 10.26 5.54
N LEU A 32 -4.31 9.82 6.80
CA LEU A 32 -3.14 10.01 7.66
C LEU A 32 -1.90 9.26 7.14
N CYS A 33 -2.08 8.04 6.63
CA CYS A 33 -1.01 7.29 5.98
C CYS A 33 -0.47 8.05 4.75
N MET A 34 -1.35 8.49 3.85
CA MET A 34 -0.95 9.24 2.65
C MET A 34 -0.26 10.56 3.01
N LYS A 35 -0.74 11.28 4.03
CA LYS A 35 -0.06 12.49 4.54
C LYS A 35 1.37 12.19 4.99
N SER A 36 1.60 11.07 5.69
CA SER A 36 2.96 10.69 6.09
C SER A 36 3.88 10.47 4.90
N ILE A 37 3.39 9.87 3.81
CA ILE A 37 4.15 9.69 2.57
C ILE A 37 4.47 11.05 1.94
N ILE A 38 3.48 11.94 1.86
CA ILE A 38 3.65 13.27 1.28
C ILE A 38 4.70 14.05 2.08
N ASP A 39 4.58 14.10 3.40
CA ASP A 39 5.47 14.85 4.27
C ASP A 39 6.93 14.37 4.19
N LYS A 40 7.13 13.04 4.09
CA LYS A 40 8.48 12.47 4.06
C LYS A 40 9.11 12.42 2.67
N CYS A 41 8.30 12.38 1.61
CA CYS A 41 8.81 12.07 0.27
C CYS A 41 8.64 13.20 -0.76
N SER A 42 7.84 14.26 -0.50
CA SER A 42 7.52 15.30 -1.48
C SER A 42 8.74 16.11 -1.95
N GLU A 43 9.77 16.24 -1.13
CA GLU A 43 11.01 16.95 -1.52
C GLU A 43 11.82 16.18 -2.58
N SER A 44 11.68 14.85 -2.63
CA SER A 44 12.52 13.98 -3.47
C SER A 44 11.76 13.29 -4.58
N PHE A 45 10.43 13.22 -4.49
CA PHE A 45 9.56 12.56 -5.46
C PHE A 45 8.42 13.47 -5.90
N ASN A 46 8.08 13.38 -7.18
CA ASN A 46 6.75 13.78 -7.64
C ASN A 46 5.74 12.75 -7.14
N ILE A 47 4.81 13.15 -6.28
CA ILE A 47 3.79 12.26 -5.72
C ILE A 47 2.54 12.33 -6.59
N CYS A 48 2.15 11.19 -7.15
CA CYS A 48 1.00 11.04 -8.01
C CYS A 48 -0.09 10.23 -7.29
N LEU A 49 -1.15 10.92 -6.85
CA LEU A 49 -2.35 10.27 -6.35
C LEU A 49 -3.23 9.91 -7.54
N ILE A 50 -3.54 8.62 -7.70
CA ILE A 50 -4.30 8.10 -8.82
C ILE A 50 -5.49 7.27 -8.32
N SER A 51 -6.55 7.25 -9.12
CA SER A 51 -7.75 6.44 -8.91
C SER A 51 -8.02 5.55 -10.12
N ASP A 52 -8.99 4.66 -10.03
CA ASP A 52 -9.39 3.80 -11.16
C ASP A 52 -9.67 4.61 -12.43
N SER A 53 -10.34 5.76 -12.30
CA SER A 53 -10.62 6.65 -13.44
C SER A 53 -9.39 7.34 -14.03
N SER A 54 -8.28 7.36 -13.30
CA SER A 54 -7.01 7.96 -13.76
C SER A 54 -6.26 7.04 -14.73
N PHE A 55 -6.42 5.72 -14.61
CA PHE A 55 -5.64 4.76 -15.39
C PHE A 55 -5.77 4.99 -16.91
N LYS A 56 -6.99 5.19 -17.41
CA LYS A 56 -7.21 5.40 -18.84
C LYS A 56 -6.60 6.70 -19.36
N LYS A 57 -6.42 7.71 -18.51
CA LYS A 57 -5.74 8.97 -18.88
C LYS A 57 -4.23 8.81 -18.92
N ILE A 58 -3.67 8.01 -17.98
CA ILE A 58 -2.23 7.78 -17.85
C ILE A 58 -1.76 6.73 -18.84
N LEU A 59 -2.58 5.70 -19.09
CA LEU A 59 -2.33 4.58 -20.00
C LEU A 59 -3.47 4.50 -21.04
N PRO A 60 -3.47 5.34 -22.10
CA PRO A 60 -4.53 5.32 -23.10
C PRO A 60 -4.69 3.98 -23.83
N GLU A 61 -3.58 3.21 -23.91
CA GLU A 61 -3.51 1.89 -24.52
C GLU A 61 -4.13 0.77 -23.68
N LEU A 62 -4.60 1.06 -22.47
CA LEU A 62 -5.22 0.06 -21.60
C LEU A 62 -6.50 -0.50 -22.23
N SER A 63 -6.50 -1.79 -22.57
CA SER A 63 -7.58 -2.46 -23.30
C SER A 63 -8.80 -2.80 -22.46
N PHE A 64 -8.67 -2.82 -21.14
CA PHE A 64 -9.74 -3.17 -20.18
C PHE A 64 -10.28 -1.95 -19.44
N ASN A 65 -11.50 -2.06 -18.98
CA ASN A 65 -12.18 -1.01 -18.20
C ASN A 65 -12.31 -1.46 -16.74
N ILE A 66 -11.45 -0.90 -15.88
CA ILE A 66 -11.40 -1.23 -14.45
C ILE A 66 -12.73 -0.93 -13.75
N ASP A 67 -13.41 0.16 -14.11
CA ASP A 67 -14.68 0.55 -13.47
C ASP A 67 -15.79 -0.48 -13.66
N LYS A 68 -15.77 -1.20 -14.80
CA LYS A 68 -16.77 -2.21 -15.14
C LYS A 68 -16.38 -3.64 -14.73
N THR A 69 -15.18 -3.82 -14.22
CA THR A 69 -14.68 -5.15 -13.82
C THR A 69 -15.11 -5.44 -12.39
N PRO A 70 -15.66 -6.63 -12.10
CA PRO A 70 -16.01 -7.04 -10.73
C PRO A 70 -14.76 -7.47 -9.93
N GLU A 71 -14.85 -7.42 -8.60
CA GLU A 71 -13.88 -8.09 -7.74
C GLU A 71 -14.08 -9.63 -7.82
N PRO A 72 -13.02 -10.44 -7.67
CA PRO A 72 -11.64 -10.06 -7.34
C PRO A 72 -10.76 -9.67 -8.54
N ILE A 73 -11.20 -9.90 -9.77
CA ILE A 73 -10.43 -9.65 -11.01
C ILE A 73 -10.02 -8.17 -11.11
N LYS A 74 -10.86 -7.26 -10.63
CA LYS A 74 -10.57 -5.82 -10.59
C LYS A 74 -9.27 -5.49 -9.86
N THR A 75 -9.01 -6.15 -8.75
CA THR A 75 -7.78 -5.97 -7.98
C THR A 75 -6.55 -6.36 -8.80
N HIS A 76 -6.59 -7.46 -9.55
CA HIS A 76 -5.49 -7.88 -10.43
C HIS A 76 -5.28 -6.95 -11.61
N TYR A 77 -6.35 -6.41 -12.20
CA TYR A 77 -6.23 -5.39 -13.24
C TYR A 77 -5.66 -4.07 -12.72
N ARG A 78 -5.97 -3.68 -11.47
CA ARG A 78 -5.32 -2.52 -10.82
C ARG A 78 -3.83 -2.76 -10.65
N GLU A 79 -3.44 -3.94 -10.18
CA GLU A 79 -2.04 -4.34 -10.03
C GLU A 79 -1.30 -4.29 -11.38
N LEU A 80 -1.88 -4.88 -12.42
CA LEU A 80 -1.34 -4.81 -13.79
C LEU A 80 -1.19 -3.37 -14.28
N ALA A 81 -2.20 -2.53 -14.09
CA ALA A 81 -2.15 -1.13 -14.50
C ALA A 81 -1.06 -0.35 -13.76
N LEU A 82 -0.88 -0.57 -12.45
CA LEU A 82 0.18 0.05 -11.66
C LEU A 82 1.56 -0.38 -12.15
N MET A 83 1.77 -1.66 -12.44
CA MET A 83 3.03 -2.14 -13.02
C MET A 83 3.31 -1.52 -14.39
N LYS A 84 2.30 -1.39 -15.27
CA LYS A 84 2.44 -0.70 -16.55
C LYS A 84 2.80 0.79 -16.42
N ILE A 85 2.25 1.47 -15.39
CA ILE A 85 2.62 2.86 -15.07
C ILE A 85 4.11 2.93 -14.72
N VAL A 86 4.58 2.07 -13.82
CA VAL A 86 6.00 2.06 -13.42
C VAL A 86 6.89 1.66 -14.60
N GLN A 87 6.48 0.69 -15.42
CA GLN A 87 7.21 0.31 -16.62
C GLN A 87 7.40 1.49 -17.57
N ARG A 88 6.35 2.29 -17.79
CA ARG A 88 6.37 3.42 -18.73
C ARG A 88 7.07 4.65 -18.19
N TYR A 89 6.83 5.00 -16.94
CA TYR A 89 7.27 6.27 -16.32
C TYR A 89 8.40 6.10 -15.32
N GLY A 90 8.66 4.89 -14.87
CA GLY A 90 9.54 4.61 -13.76
C GLY A 90 8.93 4.99 -12.42
N GLY A 91 9.74 4.93 -11.37
CA GLY A 91 9.34 5.32 -10.04
C GLY A 91 8.99 4.14 -9.16
N MET A 92 8.18 4.39 -8.15
CA MET A 92 7.84 3.42 -7.12
C MET A 92 6.34 3.47 -6.82
N VAL A 93 5.69 2.32 -6.72
CA VAL A 93 4.33 2.16 -6.20
C VAL A 93 4.40 1.98 -4.69
N VAL A 94 3.56 2.71 -3.97
CA VAL A 94 3.39 2.59 -2.52
C VAL A 94 1.89 2.55 -2.22
N PRO A 95 1.41 1.60 -1.40
CA PRO A 95 -0.01 1.53 -1.04
C PRO A 95 -0.43 2.76 -0.23
N SER A 96 -1.67 3.20 -0.43
CA SER A 96 -2.25 4.34 0.31
C SER A 96 -2.31 4.11 1.83
N SER A 97 -2.21 2.87 2.27
CA SER A 97 -2.18 2.45 3.69
C SER A 97 -0.76 2.27 4.26
N PHE A 98 0.25 2.83 3.62
CA PHE A 98 1.63 2.82 4.12
C PHE A 98 1.92 4.06 4.97
N ILE A 99 2.44 3.87 6.17
CA ILE A 99 2.92 4.95 7.04
C ILE A 99 4.41 5.14 6.78
N ALA A 100 4.80 6.25 6.20
CA ALA A 100 6.21 6.56 5.96
C ALA A 100 6.86 7.18 7.21
N PHE A 101 7.99 6.62 7.66
CA PHE A 101 8.81 7.17 8.74
C PHE A 101 9.93 8.03 8.20
N ARG A 102 10.42 7.71 7.02
CA ARG A 102 11.57 8.33 6.37
C ARG A 102 11.33 8.52 4.88
N ASN A 103 12.16 9.36 4.27
CA ASN A 103 12.18 9.53 2.83
C ASN A 103 12.63 8.23 2.13
N LEU A 104 11.84 7.78 1.15
CA LEU A 104 12.09 6.54 0.41
C LEU A 104 13.13 6.70 -0.70
N ASN A 105 13.57 7.92 -1.01
CA ASN A 105 14.44 8.18 -2.16
C ASN A 105 15.83 7.55 -2.02
N PHE A 106 16.36 7.51 -0.79
CA PHE A 106 17.66 6.88 -0.56
C PHE A 106 17.63 5.39 -0.95
N LEU A 107 16.62 4.66 -0.47
CA LEU A 107 16.45 3.24 -0.82
C LEU A 107 16.21 3.08 -2.33
N TYR A 108 15.27 3.85 -2.90
CA TYR A 108 14.96 3.81 -4.33
C TYR A 108 16.22 3.99 -5.19
N SER A 109 17.03 4.99 -4.86
CA SER A 109 18.24 5.30 -5.61
C SER A 109 19.33 4.25 -5.42
N MET A 110 19.45 3.67 -4.23
CA MET A 110 20.44 2.62 -3.93
C MET A 110 20.13 1.31 -4.66
N GLU A 111 18.88 0.85 -4.58
CA GLU A 111 18.47 -0.41 -5.20
C GLU A 111 18.57 -0.34 -6.72
N LEU A 112 18.13 0.76 -7.31
CA LEU A 112 18.17 0.90 -8.77
C LEU A 112 19.55 1.22 -9.36
N LYS A 113 20.60 1.36 -8.54
CA LYS A 113 21.97 1.35 -9.07
C LYS A 113 22.39 -0.02 -9.59
N ASN A 114 21.98 -1.07 -8.88
CA ASN A 114 22.44 -2.44 -9.11
C ASN A 114 21.38 -3.33 -9.76
N ALA A 115 20.10 -2.98 -9.64
CA ALA A 115 18.98 -3.73 -10.22
C ALA A 115 18.14 -2.86 -11.15
N GLU A 116 17.34 -3.45 -12.00
CA GLU A 116 16.34 -2.74 -12.80
C GLU A 116 15.02 -2.56 -12.06
N MET A 117 14.77 -3.45 -11.09
CA MET A 117 13.54 -3.51 -10.30
C MET A 117 13.84 -4.05 -8.90
N PHE A 118 13.07 -3.58 -7.92
CA PHE A 118 13.02 -4.16 -6.57
C PHE A 118 11.58 -4.25 -6.08
N CYS A 119 11.35 -5.17 -5.16
CA CYS A 119 10.10 -5.29 -4.42
C CYS A 119 10.38 -5.70 -2.96
N PHE A 120 9.33 -5.89 -2.17
CA PHE A 120 9.45 -6.25 -0.77
C PHE A 120 8.74 -7.56 -0.45
N GLU A 121 9.15 -8.18 0.66
CA GLU A 121 8.46 -9.32 1.24
C GLU A 121 7.16 -8.90 1.94
N PHE A 122 6.08 -9.62 1.65
CA PHE A 122 4.79 -9.47 2.30
C PHE A 122 4.31 -10.80 2.88
N PRO A 123 3.41 -10.78 3.88
CA PRO A 123 2.83 -11.99 4.42
C PRO A 123 2.22 -12.87 3.33
N ASN A 124 2.56 -14.16 3.36
CA ASN A 124 1.96 -15.13 2.49
C ASN A 124 0.58 -15.52 3.02
N GLU A 125 -0.46 -15.26 2.24
CA GLU A 125 -1.85 -15.59 2.57
C GLU A 125 -2.34 -16.82 1.80
N GLY A 126 -1.46 -17.47 1.05
CA GLY A 126 -1.78 -18.68 0.26
C GLY A 126 -1.67 -19.97 1.06
N LEU A 127 -1.92 -21.09 0.37
CA LEU A 127 -1.89 -22.44 0.94
C LEU A 127 -0.52 -22.85 1.50
N THR A 128 0.56 -22.19 1.08
CA THR A 128 1.94 -22.44 1.53
C THR A 128 2.36 -21.59 2.73
N SER A 129 1.43 -20.84 3.36
CA SER A 129 1.73 -19.91 4.47
C SER A 129 2.36 -20.57 5.69
N ASP A 130 2.16 -21.87 5.90
CA ASP A 130 2.77 -22.61 7.00
C ASP A 130 4.27 -22.86 6.79
N TYR A 131 4.71 -22.94 5.55
CA TYR A 131 6.10 -23.21 5.17
C TYR A 131 6.84 -21.92 4.80
N GLU A 132 6.21 -21.05 4.02
CA GLU A 132 6.77 -19.80 3.54
C GLU A 132 5.91 -18.64 4.04
N ARG A 133 6.31 -18.05 5.16
CA ARG A 133 5.52 -17.01 5.84
C ARG A 133 5.51 -15.66 5.12
N LEU A 134 6.55 -15.34 4.36
CA LEU A 134 6.67 -14.10 3.58
C LEU A 134 7.17 -14.42 2.18
N LEU A 135 6.61 -13.73 1.19
CA LEU A 135 6.92 -13.88 -0.22
C LEU A 135 7.08 -12.49 -0.88
N PRO A 136 7.85 -12.40 -1.98
CA PRO A 136 7.91 -11.17 -2.78
C PRO A 136 6.53 -10.75 -3.27
N SER A 137 6.28 -9.44 -3.30
CA SER A 137 5.00 -8.87 -3.73
C SER A 137 5.18 -7.56 -4.48
N THR A 138 4.30 -7.32 -5.43
CA THR A 138 4.22 -6.10 -6.23
C THR A 138 3.51 -4.94 -5.52
N LEU A 139 2.96 -5.14 -4.31
CA LEU A 139 2.28 -4.10 -3.52
C LEU A 139 3.16 -2.88 -3.26
N ILE A 140 4.45 -3.10 -3.00
CA ILE A 140 5.46 -2.05 -3.01
C ILE A 140 6.55 -2.49 -3.97
N LEU A 141 6.67 -1.80 -5.06
CA LEU A 141 7.68 -2.07 -6.08
C LEU A 141 8.27 -0.76 -6.61
N GLY A 142 9.55 -0.79 -6.95
CA GLY A 142 10.22 0.28 -7.65
C GLY A 142 10.97 -0.26 -8.86
N ALA A 143 10.94 0.47 -9.97
CA ALA A 143 11.69 0.08 -11.16
C ALA A 143 12.19 1.27 -11.97
N LYS A 144 13.22 1.02 -12.76
CA LYS A 144 13.65 1.94 -13.83
C LYS A 144 12.58 1.99 -14.91
N ARG A 145 12.50 3.13 -15.55
CA ARG A 145 11.68 3.28 -16.75
C ARG A 145 12.12 2.27 -17.81
N TYR A 146 11.15 1.57 -18.42
CA TYR A 146 11.40 0.53 -19.43
C TYR A 146 12.25 -0.66 -18.92
N SER A 147 12.12 -1.02 -17.64
CA SER A 147 12.73 -2.21 -17.08
C SER A 147 12.26 -3.46 -17.82
N ARG A 148 13.21 -4.24 -18.32
CA ARG A 148 12.92 -5.52 -19.00
C ARG A 148 12.37 -6.56 -18.04
N VAL A 149 12.86 -6.57 -16.81
CA VAL A 149 12.39 -7.49 -15.77
C VAL A 149 10.92 -7.24 -15.49
N LEU A 150 10.53 -5.96 -15.29
CA LEU A 150 9.14 -5.59 -15.05
C LEU A 150 8.25 -5.88 -16.28
N GLU A 151 8.75 -5.67 -17.49
CA GLU A 151 8.04 -5.99 -18.73
C GLU A 151 7.72 -7.49 -18.84
N ASN A 152 8.68 -8.36 -18.52
CA ASN A 152 8.48 -9.80 -18.51
C ASN A 152 7.40 -10.21 -17.48
N ILE A 153 7.42 -9.61 -16.27
CA ILE A 153 6.41 -9.89 -15.24
C ILE A 153 5.03 -9.41 -15.68
N ILE A 154 4.93 -8.22 -16.28
CA ILE A 154 3.70 -7.68 -16.87
C ILE A 154 3.13 -8.65 -17.90
N HIS A 155 3.96 -9.10 -18.85
CA HIS A 155 3.53 -10.02 -19.91
C HIS A 155 2.98 -11.32 -19.35
N ARG A 156 3.67 -11.91 -18.34
CA ARG A 156 3.18 -13.09 -17.67
C ARG A 156 1.86 -12.87 -16.91
N LEU A 157 1.71 -11.72 -16.26
CA LEU A 157 0.44 -11.40 -15.61
C LEU A 157 -0.69 -11.21 -16.64
N GLU A 158 -0.41 -10.61 -17.80
CA GLU A 158 -1.39 -10.51 -18.88
C GLU A 158 -1.82 -11.88 -19.42
N GLU A 159 -0.86 -12.80 -19.61
CA GLU A 159 -1.16 -14.19 -19.99
C GLU A 159 -2.05 -14.86 -18.93
N PHE A 160 -1.71 -14.73 -17.64
CA PHE A 160 -2.50 -15.32 -16.57
C PHE A 160 -3.93 -14.75 -16.50
N LEU A 161 -4.08 -13.43 -16.69
CA LEU A 161 -5.40 -12.79 -16.70
C LEU A 161 -6.23 -13.11 -17.96
N ALA A 162 -5.61 -13.58 -19.02
CA ALA A 162 -6.30 -14.03 -20.24
C ALA A 162 -6.78 -15.49 -20.14
N GLU A 163 -6.27 -16.28 -19.18
CA GLU A 163 -6.72 -17.62 -18.92
C GLU A 163 -8.02 -17.62 -18.07
N ASP A 164 -8.82 -18.69 -18.18
CA ASP A 164 -10.00 -18.88 -17.35
C ASP A 164 -9.58 -19.54 -16.01
N HIS A 165 -9.70 -18.80 -14.93
CA HIS A 165 -9.32 -19.25 -13.58
C HIS A 165 -10.55 -19.50 -12.73
N THR A 166 -10.59 -20.64 -12.06
CA THR A 166 -11.65 -20.99 -11.11
C THR A 166 -11.40 -20.49 -9.70
N ALA A 167 -10.14 -20.12 -9.37
CA ALA A 167 -9.75 -19.66 -8.05
C ALA A 167 -8.76 -18.49 -8.14
N GLU A 168 -8.97 -17.45 -7.33
CA GLU A 168 -8.10 -16.28 -7.19
C GLU A 168 -6.66 -16.65 -6.80
N TYR A 169 -6.50 -17.68 -5.98
CA TYR A 169 -5.21 -18.19 -5.51
C TYR A 169 -4.28 -18.64 -6.64
N ASP A 170 -4.82 -19.08 -7.77
CA ASP A 170 -4.02 -19.53 -8.91
C ASP A 170 -3.26 -18.36 -9.53
N ILE A 171 -3.89 -17.19 -9.67
CA ILE A 171 -3.25 -15.99 -10.22
C ILE A 171 -2.16 -15.48 -9.26
N LEU A 172 -2.49 -15.32 -7.97
CA LEU A 172 -1.55 -14.83 -6.95
C LEU A 172 -0.33 -15.74 -6.82
N GLY A 173 -0.53 -17.05 -6.81
CA GLY A 173 0.56 -18.02 -6.76
C GLY A 173 1.50 -17.93 -7.95
N ARG A 174 0.96 -17.80 -9.16
CA ARG A 174 1.74 -17.68 -10.40
C ARG A 174 2.55 -16.37 -10.45
N VAL A 175 1.96 -15.24 -10.08
CA VAL A 175 2.68 -13.95 -10.04
C VAL A 175 3.84 -14.01 -9.04
N ARG A 176 3.60 -14.54 -7.84
CA ARG A 176 4.65 -14.71 -6.82
C ARG A 176 5.77 -15.64 -7.31
N HIS A 177 5.42 -16.73 -7.98
CA HIS A 177 6.39 -17.64 -8.58
C HIS A 177 7.28 -16.93 -9.61
N GLN A 178 6.71 -16.06 -10.46
CA GLN A 178 7.51 -15.26 -11.40
C GLN A 178 8.48 -14.30 -10.69
N LEU A 179 8.04 -13.67 -9.58
CA LEU A 179 8.92 -12.83 -8.78
C LEU A 179 10.07 -13.63 -8.14
N MET A 180 9.78 -14.82 -7.63
CA MET A 180 10.81 -15.70 -7.06
C MET A 180 11.82 -16.18 -8.12
N MET A 181 11.36 -16.56 -9.31
CA MET A 181 12.24 -16.92 -10.42
C MET A 181 13.14 -15.74 -10.84
N ALA A 182 12.59 -14.52 -10.92
CA ALA A 182 13.39 -13.34 -11.23
C ALA A 182 14.41 -13.01 -10.14
N GLN A 183 14.09 -13.28 -8.88
CA GLN A 183 15.01 -13.15 -7.75
C GLN A 183 16.14 -14.18 -7.83
N GLU A 184 15.82 -15.45 -8.07
CA GLU A 184 16.80 -16.54 -8.23
C GLU A 184 17.78 -16.29 -9.39
N ASN A 185 17.28 -15.71 -10.47
CA ASN A 185 18.10 -15.30 -11.61
C ASN A 185 18.96 -14.05 -11.35
N GLY A 186 18.80 -13.39 -10.19
CA GLY A 186 19.52 -12.15 -9.86
C GLY A 186 19.01 -10.91 -10.62
N GLU A 187 17.83 -10.98 -11.24
CA GLU A 187 17.23 -9.90 -12.03
C GLU A 187 16.40 -8.95 -11.15
N LEU A 188 15.86 -9.47 -10.03
CA LEU A 188 14.99 -8.76 -9.09
C LEU A 188 15.65 -8.68 -7.71
N SER A 189 15.74 -7.47 -7.14
CA SER A 189 16.12 -7.29 -5.73
C SER A 189 14.87 -7.41 -4.85
N VAL A 190 14.85 -8.42 -3.96
CA VAL A 190 13.77 -8.57 -2.96
C VAL A 190 14.28 -8.10 -1.61
N LEU A 191 13.63 -7.09 -1.08
CA LEU A 191 14.01 -6.42 0.16
C LEU A 191 13.27 -7.00 1.36
N SER A 192 13.99 -7.09 2.48
CA SER A 192 13.42 -7.64 3.72
C SER A 192 12.19 -6.83 4.18
N GLY A 193 11.19 -7.55 4.66
CA GLY A 193 10.01 -7.00 5.29
C GLY A 193 10.27 -6.14 6.53
N THR A 194 11.46 -6.22 7.13
CA THR A 194 11.85 -5.35 8.25
C THR A 194 11.89 -3.86 7.86
N LYS A 195 12.17 -3.57 6.57
CA LYS A 195 12.19 -2.20 6.04
C LYS A 195 10.81 -1.54 5.97
N ILE A 196 9.76 -2.34 5.83
CA ILE A 196 8.38 -1.88 5.64
C ILE A 196 7.42 -2.37 6.74
N GLY A 197 7.97 -2.94 7.83
CA GLY A 197 7.20 -3.39 8.99
C GLY A 197 6.33 -4.63 8.75
N THR A 198 6.54 -5.39 7.67
CA THR A 198 5.93 -6.72 7.51
C THR A 198 6.67 -7.80 8.30
N ARG A 199 7.90 -7.49 8.76
CA ARG A 199 8.64 -8.20 9.81
C ARG A 199 8.99 -7.24 10.94
N ASP A 200 9.00 -7.74 12.17
CA ASP A 200 9.47 -6.99 13.34
C ASP A 200 11.02 -7.04 13.45
N ALA A 201 11.59 -6.39 14.48
CA ALA A 201 13.03 -6.37 14.71
C ALA A 201 13.63 -7.76 14.97
N ASN A 202 12.82 -8.74 15.39
CA ASN A 202 13.22 -10.14 15.59
C ASN A 202 13.01 -10.99 14.33
N ASN A 203 12.74 -10.34 13.18
CA ASN A 203 12.50 -10.99 11.91
C ASN A 203 11.24 -11.88 11.86
N LEU A 204 10.29 -11.66 12.78
CA LEU A 204 9.01 -12.37 12.83
C LEU A 204 7.94 -11.62 12.02
N PRO A 205 7.03 -12.32 11.34
CA PRO A 205 5.94 -11.68 10.62
C PRO A 205 5.08 -10.81 11.53
N VAL A 206 4.73 -9.62 11.05
CA VAL A 206 3.81 -8.71 11.71
C VAL A 206 2.41 -8.98 11.18
N ASN A 207 1.54 -9.47 12.04
CA ASN A 207 0.14 -9.69 11.75
C ASN A 207 -0.72 -8.51 12.20
N ILE A 208 -1.99 -8.49 11.78
CA ILE A 208 -2.92 -7.42 12.11
C ILE A 208 -3.18 -7.34 13.61
N GLU A 209 -3.18 -8.47 14.31
CA GLU A 209 -3.40 -8.56 15.75
C GLU A 209 -2.35 -7.75 16.53
N LYS A 210 -1.07 -7.82 16.12
CA LYS A 210 0.01 -7.01 16.69
C LYS A 210 -0.19 -5.51 16.45
N LEU A 211 -0.69 -5.12 15.28
CA LEU A 211 -0.94 -3.71 14.95
C LEU A 211 -2.08 -3.12 15.80
N PHE A 212 -3.07 -3.94 16.15
CA PHE A 212 -4.23 -3.55 16.95
C PHE A 212 -4.08 -3.82 18.44
N SER A 213 -2.94 -4.33 18.88
CA SER A 213 -2.58 -4.48 20.28
C SER A 213 -2.21 -3.12 20.90
N THR A 214 -2.33 -3.02 22.22
CA THR A 214 -1.76 -1.92 23.02
C THR A 214 -0.28 -2.15 23.36
N GLU A 215 0.23 -3.35 23.10
CA GLU A 215 1.62 -3.70 23.31
C GLU A 215 2.53 -3.02 22.26
N PHE A 216 3.74 -2.69 22.70
CA PHE A 216 4.72 -2.09 21.81
C PHE A 216 5.29 -3.13 20.85
N LEU A 217 5.11 -2.89 19.56
CA LEU A 217 5.75 -3.69 18.50
C LEU A 217 7.14 -3.11 18.19
N GLN A 218 8.18 -3.89 18.44
CA GLN A 218 9.54 -3.48 18.12
C GLN A 218 9.79 -3.60 16.61
N LEU A 219 9.77 -2.49 15.92
CA LEU A 219 10.18 -2.40 14.51
C LEU A 219 11.70 -2.25 14.41
N SER A 220 12.25 -2.61 13.25
CA SER A 220 13.68 -2.42 12.99
C SER A 220 14.07 -0.94 13.04
N SER A 221 15.26 -0.65 13.56
CA SER A 221 15.79 0.74 13.62
C SER A 221 15.99 1.36 12.24
N ASP A 222 16.10 0.55 11.19
CA ASP A 222 16.25 0.96 9.81
C ASP A 222 14.94 0.88 8.99
N ALA A 223 13.81 0.65 9.67
CA ALA A 223 12.50 0.65 9.03
C ALA A 223 12.22 2.03 8.38
N LEU A 224 11.75 1.98 7.14
CA LEU A 224 11.37 3.14 6.34
C LEU A 224 9.91 3.53 6.53
N GLY A 225 9.12 2.58 7.01
CA GLY A 225 7.71 2.75 7.27
C GLY A 225 7.04 1.48 7.74
N LEU A 226 5.72 1.54 7.87
CA LEU A 226 4.86 0.43 8.26
C LEU A 226 3.76 0.23 7.23
N TYR A 227 3.67 -0.96 6.67
CA TYR A 227 2.52 -1.39 5.87
C TYR A 227 1.34 -1.73 6.77
N VAL A 228 0.17 -1.15 6.47
CA VAL A 228 -1.09 -1.45 7.14
C VAL A 228 -1.99 -2.26 6.20
N PRO A 229 -2.38 -3.49 6.56
CA PRO A 229 -3.18 -4.37 5.69
C PRO A 229 -4.65 -3.91 5.65
N LYS A 230 -4.96 -2.87 4.86
CA LYS A 230 -6.28 -2.24 4.79
C LYS A 230 -7.41 -3.20 4.43
N ASP A 231 -7.13 -4.16 3.56
CA ASP A 231 -8.13 -5.13 3.11
C ASP A 231 -8.55 -6.07 4.25
N LYS A 232 -7.62 -6.44 5.13
CA LYS A 232 -7.92 -7.20 6.36
C LYS A 232 -8.72 -6.39 7.38
N ILE A 233 -8.51 -5.07 7.45
CA ILE A 233 -9.30 -4.19 8.32
C ILE A 233 -10.75 -4.21 7.88
N LEU A 234 -11.03 -4.13 6.58
CA LEU A 234 -12.40 -4.12 6.05
C LEU A 234 -13.06 -5.50 6.03
N SER A 235 -12.30 -6.57 5.79
CA SER A 235 -12.84 -7.92 5.65
C SER A 235 -13.09 -8.63 6.99
N ARG A 236 -12.48 -8.16 8.09
CA ARG A 236 -12.60 -8.79 9.41
C ARG A 236 -13.46 -7.94 10.34
N THR A 237 -14.58 -8.47 10.78
CA THR A 237 -15.52 -7.80 11.69
C THR A 237 -14.85 -7.27 12.97
N ALA A 238 -13.81 -7.96 13.47
CA ALA A 238 -13.05 -7.54 14.65
C ALA A 238 -12.32 -6.20 14.46
N TYR A 239 -12.02 -5.78 13.22
CA TYR A 239 -11.22 -4.58 12.91
C TYR A 239 -11.96 -3.53 12.06
N GLU A 240 -13.12 -3.87 11.50
CA GLU A 240 -13.91 -2.97 10.63
C GLU A 240 -14.26 -1.63 11.30
N TRP A 241 -14.42 -1.63 12.63
CA TRP A 241 -14.70 -0.42 13.41
C TRP A 241 -13.61 0.64 13.26
N PHE A 242 -12.35 0.23 13.09
CA PHE A 242 -11.21 1.13 12.92
C PHE A 242 -11.32 2.00 11.67
N ALA A 243 -11.84 1.44 10.59
CA ALA A 243 -12.06 2.17 9.34
C ALA A 243 -13.03 3.36 9.50
N ARG A 244 -13.79 3.38 10.59
CA ARG A 244 -14.81 4.40 10.87
C ARG A 244 -14.34 5.48 11.86
N LEU A 245 -13.15 5.33 12.44
CA LEU A 245 -12.63 6.30 13.39
C LEU A 245 -12.30 7.62 12.69
N SER A 246 -12.70 8.73 13.32
CA SER A 246 -12.18 10.05 12.93
C SER A 246 -10.70 10.17 13.26
N ALA A 247 -10.00 11.12 12.62
CA ALA A 247 -8.58 11.39 12.92
C ALA A 247 -8.35 11.67 14.43
N LYS A 248 -9.27 12.41 15.08
CA LYS A 248 -9.20 12.66 16.52
C LYS A 248 -9.28 11.36 17.33
N GLN A 249 -10.26 10.49 17.03
CA GLN A 249 -10.41 9.20 17.72
C GLN A 249 -9.19 8.29 17.52
N ILE A 250 -8.56 8.34 16.34
CA ILE A 250 -7.30 7.63 16.07
C ILE A 250 -6.21 8.16 16.99
N TYR A 251 -6.03 9.46 17.09
CA TYR A 251 -4.99 10.06 17.92
C TYR A 251 -5.22 9.87 19.43
N ASP A 252 -6.47 9.79 19.87
CA ASP A 252 -6.84 9.56 21.27
C ASP A 252 -6.74 8.06 21.67
N SER A 253 -6.48 7.16 20.71
CA SER A 253 -6.45 5.70 20.95
C SER A 253 -5.07 5.21 21.40
N GLU A 254 -5.05 4.25 22.32
CA GLU A 254 -3.82 3.64 22.84
C GLU A 254 -3.30 2.45 22.01
N ILE A 255 -3.97 2.08 20.94
CA ILE A 255 -3.55 1.02 20.03
C ILE A 255 -2.20 1.38 19.39
N PHE A 256 -1.31 0.40 19.22
CA PHE A 256 0.03 0.61 18.65
C PHE A 256 -0.02 1.37 17.32
N LEU A 257 -0.88 0.96 16.39
CA LEU A 257 -1.05 1.62 15.09
C LEU A 257 -1.44 3.10 15.24
N CYS A 258 -2.32 3.41 16.18
CA CYS A 258 -2.76 4.78 16.45
C CYS A 258 -1.65 5.64 17.05
N ARG A 259 -0.92 5.10 18.02
CA ARG A 259 0.25 5.77 18.61
C ARG A 259 1.30 6.07 17.54
N LEU A 260 1.50 5.16 16.60
CA LEU A 260 2.44 5.35 15.51
C LEU A 260 2.00 6.45 14.54
N LEU A 261 0.71 6.48 14.18
CA LEU A 261 0.13 7.58 13.39
C LEU A 261 0.25 8.92 14.12
N PHE A 262 0.03 8.95 15.43
CA PHE A 262 0.23 10.15 16.23
C PHE A 262 1.69 10.61 16.21
N LEU A 263 2.65 9.72 16.39
CA LEU A 263 4.08 10.05 16.36
C LEU A 263 4.53 10.59 14.99
N THR A 264 3.90 10.14 13.91
CA THR A 264 4.26 10.57 12.55
C THR A 264 3.56 11.85 12.12
N GLN A 265 2.37 12.14 12.64
CA GLN A 265 1.49 13.21 12.16
C GLN A 265 0.88 14.10 13.27
N GLY A 266 0.95 13.68 14.54
CA GLY A 266 0.26 14.33 15.64
C GLY A 266 0.66 15.78 15.87
N GLU A 267 1.95 16.13 15.76
CA GLU A 267 2.42 17.51 15.91
C GLU A 267 1.81 18.47 14.87
N ILE A 268 1.65 17.99 13.63
CA ILE A 268 1.03 18.77 12.55
C ILE A 268 -0.45 18.97 12.84
N TYR A 269 -1.12 17.92 13.31
CA TYR A 269 -2.53 17.97 13.67
C TYR A 269 -2.79 18.94 14.82
N GLU A 270 -1.99 18.91 15.88
CA GLU A 270 -2.12 19.82 17.02
C GLU A 270 -1.89 21.30 16.61
N ARG A 271 -0.90 21.57 15.77
CA ARG A 271 -0.67 22.93 15.24
C ARG A 271 -1.84 23.42 14.41
N GLN A 272 -2.44 22.58 13.57
CA GLN A 272 -3.61 22.92 12.78
C GLN A 272 -4.83 23.24 13.68
N GLN A 273 -5.07 22.44 14.72
CA GLN A 273 -6.15 22.69 15.68
C GLN A 273 -5.95 23.99 16.44
N GLN A 274 -4.72 24.29 16.88
CA GLN A 274 -4.40 25.54 17.55
C GLN A 274 -4.57 26.75 16.64
N GLN A 275 -4.25 26.65 15.35
CA GLN A 275 -4.46 27.72 14.38
C GLN A 275 -5.94 27.97 14.15
N LEU A 276 -6.74 26.91 13.93
CA LEU A 276 -8.18 27.01 13.78
C LEU A 276 -8.84 27.69 15.01
N CYS A 277 -8.44 27.33 16.23
CA CYS A 277 -8.92 27.99 17.44
C CYS A 277 -8.60 29.48 17.49
N LYS A 278 -7.44 29.91 16.95
CA LYS A 278 -7.05 31.33 16.90
C LYS A 278 -7.83 32.13 15.84
N ASP A 279 -8.15 31.47 14.72
CA ASP A 279 -8.87 32.12 13.62
C ASP A 279 -10.39 32.30 13.92
N PHE A 280 -10.90 31.60 14.94
CA PHE A 280 -12.30 31.68 15.40
C PHE A 280 -12.46 32.52 16.69
N MET A 281 -11.42 33.05 17.31
CA MET A 281 -11.44 33.97 18.43
C MET A 281 -11.13 35.41 17.97
#